data_f1360c2365abc9f137b2b420ec6420e4
#
_entry.id   f1360c2365abc9f137b2b420ec6420e4
#
_cell.length_a   1.000
_cell.length_b   1.000
_cell.length_c   1.000
_cell.angle_alpha   90.00
_cell.angle_beta   90.00
_cell.angle_gamma   90.00
#
_symmetry.space_group_name_H-M   'P 1'
#
loop_
_entity.id
_entity.type
_entity.pdbx_description
1 polymer ?
#
loop_
_entity_poly.entity_id
_entity_poly.type
_entity_poly.pdbx_seq_one_letter_code
_entity_poly.pdbx_strand_id
1 'polypeptide(L)'
;MTSTTLKKRIFITGGTGYIGGSILHLMVSRDYTDRFEIAALVRRADDVSRLQNMGIIPVYGSLDDSDLLTEEAQKADIIFNTANCDHQASAAAIVEGLTRRFHEMGKRSVLIHTSGAGVLTDTSSGAGVSPSQDFEVRLWDDADWNTHADIPPYAPHRLVDLEIFKAAHQGVAKTYLMVPPTVFGRGVGPLAERRMSIQIPRLVYQTLLSRRATYVGTGENVWPNVHVADLAELYLLILYETTITQSASP
;
A
#
# COMPACT_ATOMS: atom_id res chain seq x y z
N MET A 1 8.24 -31.62 -24.07
CA MET A 1 8.92 -30.97 -22.94
C MET A 1 8.11 -29.72 -22.62
N THR A 2 7.32 -29.77 -21.57
CA THR A 2 6.55 -28.60 -21.11
C THR A 2 7.55 -27.60 -20.53
N SER A 3 7.74 -26.48 -21.22
CA SER A 3 8.49 -25.34 -20.69
C SER A 3 7.82 -24.89 -19.41
N THR A 4 8.40 -25.20 -18.27
CA THR A 4 7.95 -24.68 -16.98
C THR A 4 8.34 -23.20 -16.95
N THR A 5 7.45 -22.34 -17.40
CA THR A 5 7.65 -20.90 -17.28
C THR A 5 7.75 -20.59 -15.78
N LEU A 6 8.88 -20.06 -15.33
CA LEU A 6 9.08 -19.67 -13.93
C LEU A 6 7.99 -18.66 -13.56
N LYS A 7 7.26 -18.93 -12.46
CA LYS A 7 6.25 -18.00 -11.94
C LYS A 7 6.93 -16.68 -11.56
N LYS A 8 6.28 -15.56 -11.87
CA LYS A 8 6.72 -14.26 -11.33
C LYS A 8 6.56 -14.25 -9.81
N ARG A 9 7.51 -13.62 -9.12
CA ARG A 9 7.50 -13.53 -7.66
C ARG A 9 6.84 -12.23 -7.20
N ILE A 10 5.84 -12.37 -6.33
CA ILE A 10 5.22 -11.27 -5.59
C ILE A 10 5.78 -11.27 -4.16
N PHE A 11 6.24 -10.12 -3.68
CA PHE A 11 6.56 -9.92 -2.27
C PHE A 11 5.58 -8.92 -1.65
N ILE A 12 4.97 -9.27 -0.52
CA ILE A 12 4.01 -8.41 0.18
C ILE A 12 4.46 -8.14 1.62
N THR A 13 4.57 -6.87 1.99
CA THR A 13 4.62 -6.45 3.39
C THR A 13 3.21 -6.13 3.88
N GLY A 14 2.93 -6.38 5.16
CA GLY A 14 1.59 -6.12 5.71
C GLY A 14 0.51 -7.13 5.31
N GLY A 15 0.87 -8.28 4.71
CA GLY A 15 -0.05 -9.32 4.26
C GLY A 15 -0.93 -9.96 5.35
N THR A 16 -0.62 -9.73 6.62
CA THR A 16 -1.46 -10.13 7.78
C THR A 16 -2.20 -8.94 8.40
N GLY A 17 -2.17 -7.78 7.74
CA GLY A 17 -2.82 -6.54 8.16
C GLY A 17 -4.25 -6.39 7.60
N TYR A 18 -4.84 -5.22 7.83
CA TYR A 18 -6.20 -4.90 7.40
C TYR A 18 -6.32 -4.81 5.87
N ILE A 19 -5.52 -3.97 5.23
CA ILE A 19 -5.53 -3.80 3.77
C ILE A 19 -4.80 -4.98 3.11
N GLY A 20 -3.54 -5.22 3.47
CA GLY A 20 -2.72 -6.24 2.84
C GLY A 20 -3.28 -7.66 3.00
N GLY A 21 -3.88 -7.98 4.15
CA GLY A 21 -4.56 -9.27 4.36
C GLY A 21 -5.81 -9.44 3.50
N SER A 22 -6.54 -8.34 3.24
CA SER A 22 -7.69 -8.37 2.33
C SER A 22 -7.25 -8.57 0.88
N ILE A 23 -6.17 -7.91 0.45
CA ILE A 23 -5.56 -8.12 -0.87
C ILE A 23 -5.11 -9.58 -1.02
N LEU A 24 -4.38 -10.08 -0.02
CA LEU A 24 -3.84 -11.43 -0.04
C LEU A 24 -4.94 -12.50 -0.08
N HIS A 25 -6.04 -12.27 0.65
CA HIS A 25 -7.21 -13.13 0.58
C HIS A 25 -7.82 -13.18 -0.84
N LEU A 26 -7.98 -12.03 -1.49
CA LEU A 26 -8.49 -11.99 -2.86
C LEU A 26 -7.54 -12.68 -3.84
N MET A 27 -6.23 -12.52 -3.68
CA MET A 27 -5.25 -13.23 -4.51
C MET A 27 -5.43 -14.75 -4.39
N VAL A 28 -5.52 -15.27 -3.16
CA VAL A 28 -5.69 -16.71 -2.92
C VAL A 28 -7.03 -17.21 -3.43
N SER A 29 -8.11 -16.50 -3.16
CA SER A 29 -9.48 -16.91 -3.59
C SER A 29 -9.69 -16.88 -5.10
N ARG A 30 -8.75 -16.29 -5.86
CA ARG A 30 -8.76 -16.22 -7.32
C ARG A 30 -7.59 -16.97 -7.96
N ASP A 31 -7.04 -17.93 -7.25
CA ASP A 31 -5.99 -18.84 -7.71
C ASP A 31 -4.73 -18.15 -8.25
N TYR A 32 -4.40 -16.95 -7.69
CA TYR A 32 -3.17 -16.25 -8.06
C TYR A 32 -1.93 -17.02 -7.62
N THR A 33 -2.02 -17.87 -6.60
CA THR A 33 -0.95 -18.80 -6.19
C THR A 33 -0.58 -19.81 -7.27
N ASP A 34 -1.48 -20.08 -8.22
CA ASP A 34 -1.16 -20.94 -9.37
C ASP A 34 -0.33 -20.21 -10.43
N ARG A 35 -0.43 -18.89 -10.47
CA ARG A 35 0.21 -18.02 -11.47
C ARG A 35 1.46 -17.32 -10.95
N PHE A 36 1.53 -17.08 -9.65
CA PHE A 36 2.60 -16.34 -8.99
C PHE A 36 3.17 -17.14 -7.82
N GLU A 37 4.44 -16.94 -7.54
CA GLU A 37 5.04 -17.27 -6.27
C GLU A 37 4.82 -16.08 -5.33
N ILE A 38 4.02 -16.26 -4.28
CA ILE A 38 3.66 -15.19 -3.36
C ILE A 38 4.41 -15.38 -2.04
N ALA A 39 5.25 -14.41 -1.68
CA ALA A 39 5.97 -14.34 -0.41
C ALA A 39 5.42 -13.19 0.45
N ALA A 40 5.22 -13.41 1.73
CA ALA A 40 4.67 -12.41 2.64
C ALA A 40 5.52 -12.23 3.90
N LEU A 41 5.89 -10.98 4.20
CA LEU A 41 6.56 -10.63 5.46
C LEU A 41 5.62 -10.85 6.64
N VAL A 42 6.08 -11.59 7.64
CA VAL A 42 5.30 -11.93 8.83
C VAL A 42 6.14 -11.84 10.09
N ARG A 43 5.62 -11.16 11.13
CA ARG A 43 6.29 -10.96 12.42
C ARG A 43 5.93 -12.01 13.47
N ARG A 44 4.76 -12.61 13.33
CA ARG A 44 4.22 -13.54 14.34
C ARG A 44 4.39 -14.96 13.87
N ALA A 45 4.98 -15.80 14.72
CA ALA A 45 5.15 -17.20 14.43
C ALA A 45 3.82 -17.92 14.11
N ASP A 46 2.74 -17.54 14.81
CA ASP A 46 1.40 -18.12 14.60
C ASP A 46 0.85 -17.89 13.18
N ASP A 47 1.26 -16.79 12.52
CA ASP A 47 0.81 -16.48 11.17
C ASP A 47 1.60 -17.24 10.10
N VAL A 48 2.77 -17.81 10.42
CA VAL A 48 3.59 -18.60 9.49
C VAL A 48 2.82 -19.79 8.95
N SER A 49 2.27 -20.63 9.82
CA SER A 49 1.48 -21.80 9.42
C SER A 49 0.22 -21.43 8.65
N ARG A 50 -0.40 -20.30 8.99
CA ARG A 50 -1.59 -19.79 8.29
C ARG A 50 -1.27 -19.42 6.84
N LEU A 51 -0.15 -18.72 6.61
CA LEU A 51 0.32 -18.38 5.28
C LEU A 51 0.68 -19.64 4.46
N GLN A 52 1.40 -20.58 5.05
CA GLN A 52 1.76 -21.84 4.40
C GLN A 52 0.52 -22.63 3.95
N ASN A 53 -0.52 -22.71 4.79
CA ASN A 53 -1.78 -23.36 4.44
C ASN A 53 -2.54 -22.68 3.30
N MET A 54 -2.22 -21.43 3.00
CA MET A 54 -2.76 -20.66 1.88
C MET A 54 -1.88 -20.74 0.62
N GLY A 55 -0.82 -21.53 0.63
CA GLY A 55 0.13 -21.62 -0.49
C GLY A 55 1.07 -20.43 -0.61
N ILE A 56 1.25 -19.68 0.47
CA ILE A 56 2.07 -18.46 0.52
C ILE A 56 3.38 -18.77 1.26
N ILE A 57 4.48 -18.26 0.77
CA ILE A 57 5.81 -18.40 1.37
C ILE A 57 5.93 -17.36 2.51
N PRO A 58 6.01 -17.79 3.78
CA PRO A 58 6.22 -16.85 4.87
C PRO A 58 7.69 -16.41 4.91
N VAL A 59 7.90 -15.10 4.95
CA VAL A 59 9.19 -14.47 5.22
C VAL A 59 9.15 -13.95 6.65
N TYR A 60 9.81 -14.67 7.55
CA TYR A 60 9.78 -14.33 8.97
C TYR A 60 10.76 -13.18 9.28
N GLY A 61 10.23 -12.07 9.75
CA GLY A 61 10.97 -10.85 10.05
C GLY A 61 10.06 -9.66 10.29
N SER A 62 10.66 -8.49 10.41
CA SER A 62 9.97 -7.23 10.68
C SER A 62 10.33 -6.15 9.66
N LEU A 63 9.71 -4.99 9.76
CA LEU A 63 10.07 -3.83 8.93
C LEU A 63 11.45 -3.24 9.31
N ASP A 64 11.98 -3.60 10.48
CA ASP A 64 13.29 -3.16 10.95
C ASP A 64 14.44 -4.03 10.38
N ASP A 65 14.11 -5.17 9.76
CA ASP A 65 15.08 -6.09 9.18
C ASP A 65 15.46 -5.65 7.76
N SER A 66 16.21 -4.55 7.63
CA SER A 66 16.53 -3.91 6.37
C SER A 66 17.24 -4.85 5.37
N ASP A 67 18.16 -5.69 5.84
CA ASP A 67 18.87 -6.65 4.97
C ASP A 67 17.90 -7.68 4.39
N LEU A 68 17.02 -8.24 5.21
CA LEU A 68 15.98 -9.17 4.79
C LEU A 68 15.05 -8.54 3.73
N LEU A 69 14.61 -7.30 3.97
CA LEU A 69 13.75 -6.58 3.05
C LEU A 69 14.44 -6.30 1.71
N THR A 70 15.72 -5.93 1.75
CA THR A 70 16.54 -5.71 0.56
C THR A 70 16.66 -6.99 -0.27
N GLU A 71 16.97 -8.12 0.37
CA GLU A 71 17.08 -9.41 -0.29
C GLU A 71 15.75 -9.88 -0.91
N GLU A 72 14.65 -9.74 -0.20
CA GLU A 72 13.34 -10.15 -0.70
C GLU A 72 12.85 -9.23 -1.82
N ALA A 73 13.12 -7.93 -1.74
CA ALA A 73 12.82 -6.98 -2.79
C ALA A 73 13.65 -7.27 -4.06
N GLN A 74 14.92 -7.64 -3.92
CA GLN A 74 15.78 -8.02 -5.04
C GLN A 74 15.26 -9.25 -5.80
N LYS A 75 14.61 -10.20 -5.12
CA LYS A 75 14.01 -11.40 -5.72
C LYS A 75 12.68 -11.12 -6.42
N ALA A 76 11.97 -10.04 -6.04
CA ALA A 76 10.60 -9.82 -6.42
C ALA A 76 10.43 -9.15 -7.80
N ASP A 77 9.52 -9.68 -8.61
CA ASP A 77 9.05 -9.02 -9.83
C ASP A 77 8.01 -7.94 -9.51
N ILE A 78 7.22 -8.16 -8.44
CA ILE A 78 6.15 -7.26 -8.01
C ILE A 78 6.19 -7.15 -6.49
N ILE A 79 6.10 -5.94 -5.97
CA ILE A 79 6.06 -5.68 -4.53
C ILE A 79 4.77 -4.95 -4.17
N PHE A 80 4.06 -5.48 -3.16
CA PHE A 80 2.99 -4.80 -2.46
C PHE A 80 3.50 -4.32 -1.10
N ASN A 81 3.81 -3.04 -1.00
CA ASN A 81 4.21 -2.44 0.26
C ASN A 81 2.98 -1.84 0.98
N THR A 82 2.31 -2.68 1.78
CA THR A 82 1.03 -2.35 2.43
C THR A 82 1.11 -2.33 3.97
N ALA A 83 2.31 -2.32 4.53
CA ALA A 83 2.52 -2.30 5.97
C ALA A 83 2.38 -0.88 6.54
N ASN A 84 3.44 -0.34 7.12
CA ASN A 84 3.44 0.99 7.70
C ASN A 84 3.95 2.01 6.69
N CYS A 85 3.07 2.92 6.27
CA CYS A 85 3.38 3.98 5.30
C CYS A 85 4.34 5.06 5.83
N ASP A 86 4.68 5.04 7.13
CA ASP A 86 5.59 5.99 7.75
C ASP A 86 6.95 5.35 8.12
N HIS A 87 7.20 4.10 7.70
CA HIS A 87 8.43 3.39 8.02
C HIS A 87 9.50 3.60 6.95
N GLN A 88 10.25 4.69 7.09
CA GLN A 88 11.23 5.14 6.08
C GLN A 88 12.33 4.10 5.83
N ALA A 89 12.85 3.45 6.88
CA ALA A 89 13.93 2.46 6.73
C ALA A 89 13.51 1.27 5.86
N SER A 90 12.29 0.75 6.04
CA SER A 90 11.80 -0.34 5.19
C SER A 90 11.57 0.07 3.74
N ALA A 91 11.11 1.31 3.50
CA ALA A 91 10.96 1.83 2.15
C ALA A 91 12.31 1.94 1.44
N ALA A 92 13.32 2.48 2.13
CA ALA A 92 14.69 2.58 1.61
C ALA A 92 15.28 1.19 1.30
N ALA A 93 15.09 0.21 2.19
CA ALA A 93 15.55 -1.17 1.97
C ALA A 93 14.90 -1.82 0.75
N ILE A 94 13.59 -1.61 0.57
CA ILE A 94 12.87 -2.10 -0.61
C ILE A 94 13.42 -1.45 -1.89
N VAL A 95 13.61 -0.13 -1.90
CA VAL A 95 14.15 0.60 -3.07
C VAL A 95 15.57 0.15 -3.38
N GLU A 96 16.40 -0.09 -2.38
CA GLU A 96 17.76 -0.64 -2.54
C GLU A 96 17.71 -2.03 -3.19
N GLY A 97 16.85 -2.93 -2.74
CA GLY A 97 16.69 -4.27 -3.32
C GLY A 97 16.25 -4.22 -4.79
N LEU A 98 15.32 -3.32 -5.14
CA LEU A 98 14.90 -3.09 -6.52
C LEU A 98 16.03 -2.55 -7.39
N THR A 99 16.85 -1.67 -6.83
CA THR A 99 18.03 -1.09 -7.49
C THR A 99 19.05 -2.18 -7.79
N ARG A 100 19.37 -3.05 -6.83
CA ARG A 100 20.27 -4.20 -7.02
C ARG A 100 19.75 -5.12 -8.11
N ARG A 101 18.47 -5.49 -8.06
CA ARG A 101 17.84 -6.32 -9.09
C ARG A 101 18.00 -5.73 -10.49
N PHE A 102 17.73 -4.44 -10.64
CA PHE A 102 17.85 -3.76 -11.93
C PHE A 102 19.28 -3.77 -12.45
N HIS A 103 20.26 -3.48 -11.60
CA HIS A 103 21.68 -3.50 -12.00
C HIS A 103 22.19 -4.89 -12.35
N GLU A 104 21.74 -5.94 -11.65
CA GLU A 104 22.20 -7.30 -11.88
C GLU A 104 21.49 -7.98 -13.06
N MET A 105 20.19 -7.73 -13.24
CA MET A 105 19.37 -8.47 -14.20
C MET A 105 18.86 -7.63 -15.37
N GLY A 106 18.98 -6.31 -15.31
CA GLY A 106 18.37 -5.40 -16.27
C GLY A 106 16.83 -5.38 -16.23
N LYS A 107 16.22 -5.95 -15.18
CA LYS A 107 14.77 -6.12 -15.08
C LYS A 107 14.15 -5.12 -14.11
N ARG A 108 13.20 -4.35 -14.62
CA ARG A 108 12.39 -3.46 -13.79
C ARG A 108 11.31 -4.26 -13.06
N SER A 109 11.17 -3.99 -11.78
CA SER A 109 10.04 -4.50 -10.98
C SER A 109 8.87 -3.55 -10.99
N VAL A 110 7.74 -4.02 -10.44
CA VAL A 110 6.58 -3.18 -10.13
C VAL A 110 6.52 -2.99 -8.62
N LEU A 111 6.39 -1.74 -8.17
CA LEU A 111 6.23 -1.40 -6.75
C LEU A 111 4.89 -0.70 -6.55
N ILE A 112 3.99 -1.34 -5.80
CA ILE A 112 2.69 -0.80 -5.42
C ILE A 112 2.78 -0.45 -3.93
N HIS A 113 2.86 0.84 -3.62
CA HIS A 113 3.00 1.34 -2.25
C HIS A 113 1.70 1.96 -1.75
N THR A 114 1.34 1.66 -0.52
CA THR A 114 0.21 2.28 0.18
C THR A 114 0.69 3.46 1.00
N SER A 115 0.35 4.65 0.57
CA SER A 115 0.43 5.90 1.32
C SER A 115 -0.92 6.17 2.01
N GLY A 116 -1.36 7.40 2.10
CA GLY A 116 -2.67 7.77 2.65
C GLY A 116 -3.05 9.19 2.29
N ALA A 117 -4.35 9.46 2.18
CA ALA A 117 -4.88 10.78 1.80
C ALA A 117 -4.51 11.90 2.79
N GLY A 118 -3.95 11.55 3.96
CA GLY A 118 -3.32 12.51 4.86
C GLY A 118 -2.25 13.37 4.20
N VAL A 119 -1.59 12.86 3.16
CA VAL A 119 -0.58 13.60 2.38
C VAL A 119 -1.18 14.78 1.60
N LEU A 120 -2.47 14.74 1.30
CA LEU A 120 -3.21 15.73 0.51
C LEU A 120 -4.08 16.66 1.39
N THR A 121 -4.01 16.52 2.71
CA THR A 121 -4.82 17.36 3.61
C THR A 121 -4.35 18.80 3.56
N ASP A 122 -5.31 19.71 3.49
CA ASP A 122 -5.06 21.10 3.74
C ASP A 122 -4.88 21.36 5.25
N THR A 123 -4.34 22.52 5.60
CA THR A 123 -4.18 22.97 6.97
C THR A 123 -5.43 23.71 7.48
N SER A 124 -6.58 23.51 6.83
CA SER A 124 -7.80 24.21 7.20
C SER A 124 -8.15 23.91 8.65
N SER A 125 -8.52 24.95 9.39
CA SER A 125 -8.80 24.94 10.84
C SER A 125 -10.12 24.23 11.20
N GLY A 126 -10.64 23.40 10.29
CA GLY A 126 -11.93 22.71 10.47
C GLY A 126 -13.15 23.61 10.27
N ALA A 127 -12.98 24.86 9.92
CA ALA A 127 -13.99 25.64 9.25
C ALA A 127 -14.08 25.06 7.84
N GLY A 128 -15.18 24.45 7.48
CA GLY A 128 -15.42 24.03 6.11
C GLY A 128 -15.11 25.18 5.16
N VAL A 129 -14.69 24.88 3.94
CA VAL A 129 -14.44 25.92 2.95
C VAL A 129 -15.78 26.62 2.72
N SER A 130 -15.95 27.78 3.34
CA SER A 130 -17.09 28.61 3.03
C SER A 130 -16.94 29.08 1.58
N PRO A 131 -17.92 28.91 0.72
CA PRO A 131 -17.89 29.41 -0.65
C PRO A 131 -17.65 30.92 -0.77
N SER A 132 -17.72 31.64 0.35
CA SER A 132 -17.53 33.10 0.45
C SER A 132 -16.10 33.53 0.81
N GLN A 133 -15.19 32.63 1.08
CA GLN A 133 -13.78 32.95 1.27
C GLN A 133 -13.00 32.43 0.06
N ASP A 134 -12.22 33.30 -0.57
CA ASP A 134 -11.33 33.04 -1.71
C ASP A 134 -10.19 32.06 -1.37
N PHE A 135 -10.53 30.91 -0.78
CA PHE A 135 -9.62 29.78 -0.68
C PHE A 135 -9.72 29.03 -2.01
N GLU A 136 -8.70 29.11 -2.81
CA GLU A 136 -8.53 28.18 -3.93
C GLU A 136 -8.50 26.76 -3.36
N VAL A 137 -9.64 26.06 -3.51
CA VAL A 137 -9.69 24.62 -3.24
C VAL A 137 -8.76 23.96 -4.23
N ARG A 138 -7.62 23.49 -3.73
CA ARG A 138 -6.67 22.81 -4.58
C ARG A 138 -7.28 21.49 -5.09
N LEU A 139 -7.45 21.38 -6.38
CA LEU A 139 -7.81 20.13 -7.03
C LEU A 139 -6.55 19.29 -7.23
N TRP A 140 -6.53 18.10 -6.65
CA TRP A 140 -5.49 17.11 -6.88
C TRP A 140 -5.91 16.20 -8.02
N ASP A 141 -5.15 16.21 -9.12
CA ASP A 141 -5.41 15.40 -10.31
C ASP A 141 -4.31 14.34 -10.43
N ASP A 142 -4.68 13.07 -10.32
CA ASP A 142 -3.75 11.93 -10.42
C ASP A 142 -3.34 11.65 -11.88
N ALA A 143 -4.02 12.23 -12.86
CA ALA A 143 -3.60 12.23 -14.26
C ALA A 143 -2.46 13.24 -14.54
N ASP A 144 -2.29 14.27 -13.71
CA ASP A 144 -1.17 15.19 -13.79
C ASP A 144 -0.02 14.76 -12.85
N TRP A 145 1.01 14.19 -13.47
CA TRP A 145 2.21 13.76 -12.74
C TRP A 145 2.87 14.87 -11.91
N ASN A 146 2.74 16.13 -12.30
CA ASN A 146 3.37 17.24 -11.59
C ASN A 146 2.64 17.60 -10.28
N THR A 147 1.41 17.18 -10.12
CA THR A 147 0.59 17.47 -8.94
C THR A 147 1.29 17.05 -7.64
N HIS A 148 2.02 15.92 -7.65
CA HIS A 148 2.74 15.43 -6.48
C HIS A 148 3.93 16.31 -6.07
N ALA A 149 4.50 17.10 -7.00
CA ALA A 149 5.66 17.96 -6.71
C ALA A 149 5.32 19.07 -5.73
N ASP A 150 4.06 19.46 -5.69
CA ASP A 150 3.57 20.56 -4.85
C ASP A 150 3.21 20.13 -3.44
N ILE A 151 3.27 18.81 -3.15
CA ILE A 151 3.00 18.29 -1.81
C ILE A 151 4.15 18.67 -0.89
N PRO A 152 3.90 19.37 0.23
CA PRO A 152 4.96 19.80 1.13
C PRO A 152 5.74 18.62 1.73
N PRO A 153 7.06 18.77 1.95
CA PRO A 153 7.88 17.68 2.50
C PRO A 153 7.50 17.28 3.94
N TYR A 154 6.82 18.17 4.67
CA TYR A 154 6.32 17.89 6.02
C TYR A 154 4.92 17.29 6.07
N ALA A 155 4.28 17.08 4.91
CA ALA A 155 2.97 16.42 4.86
C ALA A 155 3.07 14.98 5.41
N PRO A 156 2.02 14.45 6.06
CA PRO A 156 1.99 13.05 6.51
C PRO A 156 2.37 12.11 5.38
N HIS A 157 3.10 11.03 5.70
CA HIS A 157 3.57 9.99 4.76
C HIS A 157 4.59 10.44 3.72
N ARG A 158 4.74 11.75 3.49
CA ARG A 158 5.51 12.32 2.39
C ARG A 158 6.97 11.85 2.32
N LEU A 159 7.65 11.68 3.46
CA LEU A 159 9.04 11.24 3.49
C LEU A 159 9.22 9.84 2.90
N VAL A 160 8.27 8.95 3.16
CA VAL A 160 8.27 7.61 2.57
C VAL A 160 7.89 7.65 1.10
N ASP A 161 6.89 8.46 0.73
CA ASP A 161 6.50 8.63 -0.67
C ASP A 161 7.66 9.13 -1.54
N LEU A 162 8.45 10.08 -1.02
CA LEU A 162 9.65 10.56 -1.71
C LEU A 162 10.71 9.46 -1.89
N GLU A 163 10.84 8.56 -0.93
CA GLU A 163 11.72 7.40 -1.06
C GLU A 163 11.25 6.45 -2.17
N ILE A 164 9.93 6.18 -2.22
CA ILE A 164 9.32 5.35 -3.27
C ILE A 164 9.49 6.00 -4.66
N PHE A 165 9.34 7.31 -4.78
CA PHE A 165 9.54 8.02 -6.04
C PHE A 165 10.98 7.93 -6.57
N LYS A 166 11.98 7.74 -5.70
CA LYS A 166 13.37 7.51 -6.17
C LYS A 166 13.45 6.31 -7.10
N ALA A 167 12.77 5.20 -6.78
CA ALA A 167 12.77 4.02 -7.63
C ALA A 167 12.19 4.29 -9.03
N ALA A 168 11.16 5.15 -9.13
CA ALA A 168 10.59 5.59 -10.40
C ALA A 168 11.55 6.50 -11.17
N HIS A 169 12.11 7.54 -10.51
CA HIS A 169 13.03 8.49 -11.13
C HIS A 169 14.32 7.83 -11.62
N GLN A 170 14.83 6.86 -10.88
CA GLN A 170 15.99 6.06 -11.27
C GLN A 170 15.67 5.04 -12.37
N GLY A 171 14.39 4.87 -12.69
CA GLY A 171 13.93 3.92 -13.70
C GLY A 171 14.11 2.45 -13.32
N VAL A 172 14.36 2.14 -12.05
CA VAL A 172 14.58 0.77 -11.56
C VAL A 172 13.28 0.03 -11.30
N ALA A 173 12.17 0.75 -11.07
CA ALA A 173 10.85 0.16 -10.92
C ALA A 173 9.76 1.03 -11.57
N LYS A 174 8.65 0.38 -11.98
CA LYS A 174 7.38 1.06 -12.23
C LYS A 174 6.64 1.17 -10.90
N THR A 175 6.41 2.39 -10.44
CA THR A 175 5.82 2.63 -9.12
C THR A 175 4.36 3.08 -9.24
N TYR A 176 3.53 2.58 -8.33
CA TYR A 176 2.16 3.01 -8.12
C TYR A 176 2.01 3.45 -6.67
N LEU A 177 1.66 4.71 -6.46
CA LEU A 177 1.40 5.26 -5.15
C LEU A 177 -0.11 5.22 -4.91
N MET A 178 -0.55 4.32 -4.03
CA MET A 178 -1.94 4.24 -3.61
C MET A 178 -2.16 5.22 -2.46
N VAL A 179 -3.07 6.16 -2.65
CA VAL A 179 -3.38 7.22 -1.67
C VAL A 179 -4.83 7.04 -1.18
N PRO A 180 -5.12 5.95 -0.42
CA PRO A 180 -6.48 5.69 0.02
C PRO A 180 -6.97 6.76 1.00
N PRO A 181 -8.25 7.15 0.89
CA PRO A 181 -8.91 7.99 1.89
C PRO A 181 -9.20 7.17 3.16
N THR A 182 -10.15 7.61 3.99
CA THR A 182 -10.59 6.83 5.14
C THR A 182 -11.10 5.46 4.70
N VAL A 183 -10.34 4.41 5.01
CA VAL A 183 -10.73 3.04 4.69
C VAL A 183 -11.67 2.51 5.77
N PHE A 184 -12.83 1.98 5.37
CA PHE A 184 -13.82 1.44 6.29
C PHE A 184 -14.23 0.01 5.94
N GLY A 185 -15.02 -0.62 6.80
CA GLY A 185 -15.47 -2.00 6.66
C GLY A 185 -14.62 -2.97 7.49
N ARG A 186 -15.01 -4.23 7.49
CA ARG A 186 -14.23 -5.32 8.13
C ARG A 186 -13.24 -5.87 7.14
N GLY A 187 -12.02 -6.19 7.60
CA GLY A 187 -11.04 -6.87 6.79
C GLY A 187 -11.58 -8.20 6.24
N VAL A 188 -11.20 -8.54 5.03
CA VAL A 188 -11.68 -9.71 4.31
C VAL A 188 -10.69 -10.86 4.47
N GLY A 189 -11.23 -12.05 4.71
CA GLY A 189 -10.46 -13.29 4.79
C GLY A 189 -9.80 -13.59 6.15
N PRO A 190 -9.24 -14.81 6.31
CA PRO A 190 -8.83 -15.34 7.60
C PRO A 190 -7.69 -14.59 8.28
N LEU A 191 -6.83 -13.91 7.52
CA LEU A 191 -5.73 -13.09 8.07
C LEU A 191 -6.20 -11.71 8.53
N ALA A 192 -7.27 -11.20 7.94
CA ALA A 192 -7.81 -9.87 8.18
C ALA A 192 -9.10 -9.84 9.01
N GLU A 193 -9.71 -10.99 9.32
CA GLU A 193 -11.02 -11.10 9.99
C GLU A 193 -11.13 -10.36 11.33
N ARG A 194 -9.99 -10.21 12.05
CA ARG A 194 -9.90 -9.47 13.30
C ARG A 194 -9.46 -8.03 13.11
N ARG A 195 -9.32 -7.60 11.86
CA ARG A 195 -8.80 -6.29 11.52
C ARG A 195 -9.96 -5.37 11.17
N MET A 196 -9.90 -4.19 11.71
CA MET A 196 -10.81 -3.09 11.41
C MET A 196 -9.96 -1.88 11.04
N SER A 197 -10.58 -0.91 10.38
CA SER A 197 -9.94 0.38 10.18
C SER A 197 -9.55 1.00 11.53
N ILE A 198 -8.63 1.96 11.49
CA ILE A 198 -8.18 2.63 12.72
C ILE A 198 -9.07 3.83 13.03
N GLN A 199 -9.39 4.64 12.03
CA GLN A 199 -9.99 5.96 12.20
C GLN A 199 -11.41 5.90 12.77
N ILE A 200 -12.33 5.21 12.09
CA ILE A 200 -13.75 5.17 12.51
C ILE A 200 -13.91 4.49 13.88
N PRO A 201 -13.34 3.32 14.16
CA PRO A 201 -13.40 2.72 15.49
C PRO A 201 -12.81 3.62 16.59
N ARG A 202 -11.75 4.36 16.29
CA ARG A 202 -11.14 5.28 17.27
C ARG A 202 -12.04 6.46 17.58
N LEU A 203 -12.70 7.04 16.58
CA LEU A 203 -13.69 8.11 16.78
C LEU A 203 -14.88 7.62 17.61
N VAL A 204 -15.42 6.45 17.29
CA VAL A 204 -16.49 5.80 18.05
C VAL A 204 -16.07 5.56 19.49
N TYR A 205 -14.89 4.99 19.71
CA TYR A 205 -14.36 4.73 21.05
C TYR A 205 -14.23 6.02 21.88
N GLN A 206 -13.69 7.09 21.31
CA GLN A 206 -13.57 8.39 21.99
C GLN A 206 -14.94 9.01 22.31
N THR A 207 -15.90 8.89 21.40
CA THR A 207 -17.28 9.33 21.62
C THR A 207 -17.93 8.58 22.79
N LEU A 208 -17.73 7.26 22.88
CA LEU A 208 -18.26 6.44 23.98
C LEU A 208 -17.61 6.79 25.32
N LEU A 209 -16.28 6.99 25.35
CA LEU A 209 -15.56 7.38 26.56
C LEU A 209 -15.99 8.76 27.08
N SER A 210 -16.06 9.74 26.19
CA SER A 210 -16.41 11.13 26.55
C SER A 210 -17.92 11.35 26.73
N ARG A 211 -18.74 10.38 26.30
CA ARG A 211 -20.20 10.50 26.17
C ARG A 211 -20.64 11.71 25.34
N ARG A 212 -19.80 12.16 24.45
CA ARG A 212 -20.05 13.31 23.56
C ARG A 212 -19.55 13.02 22.17
N ALA A 213 -20.40 13.17 21.17
CA ALA A 213 -19.95 13.25 19.78
C ALA A 213 -19.26 14.61 19.58
N THR A 214 -18.04 14.59 19.07
CA THR A 214 -17.23 15.78 18.85
C THR A 214 -16.93 15.94 17.36
N TYR A 215 -16.79 17.18 16.94
CA TYR A 215 -16.37 17.56 15.60
C TYR A 215 -15.33 18.69 15.71
N VAL A 216 -14.56 18.88 14.64
CA VAL A 216 -13.52 19.91 14.57
C VAL A 216 -14.11 21.18 13.96
N GLY A 217 -13.87 22.32 14.58
CA GLY A 217 -14.36 23.62 14.11
C GLY A 217 -15.89 23.67 14.01
N THR A 218 -16.43 24.03 12.84
CA THR A 218 -17.87 24.09 12.54
C THR A 218 -18.46 22.72 12.20
N GLY A 219 -17.64 21.69 12.01
CA GLY A 219 -18.09 20.35 11.65
C GLY A 219 -18.37 20.16 10.15
N GLU A 220 -17.93 21.10 9.32
CA GLU A 220 -18.15 21.09 7.85
C GLU A 220 -17.07 20.32 7.08
N ASN A 221 -16.12 19.69 7.78
CA ASN A 221 -15.07 18.91 7.15
C ASN A 221 -15.66 17.73 6.36
N VAL A 222 -15.23 17.59 5.11
CA VAL A 222 -15.60 16.48 4.23
C VAL A 222 -14.40 15.59 4.04
N TRP A 223 -14.57 14.31 4.34
CA TRP A 223 -13.54 13.30 4.15
C TRP A 223 -14.02 12.23 3.16
N PRO A 224 -13.27 11.97 2.09
CA PRO A 224 -13.57 10.86 1.22
C PRO A 224 -13.34 9.54 1.98
N ASN A 225 -14.00 8.48 1.53
CA ASN A 225 -13.87 7.16 2.13
C ASN A 225 -13.99 6.06 1.07
N VAL A 226 -13.42 4.89 1.38
CA VAL A 226 -13.45 3.71 0.52
C VAL A 226 -13.67 2.46 1.36
N HIS A 227 -14.49 1.53 0.87
CA HIS A 227 -14.62 0.23 1.52
C HIS A 227 -13.36 -0.62 1.26
N VAL A 228 -12.89 -1.37 2.29
CA VAL A 228 -11.65 -2.15 2.18
C VAL A 228 -11.67 -3.20 1.07
N ALA A 229 -12.86 -3.77 0.78
CA ALA A 229 -12.99 -4.73 -0.32
C ALA A 229 -12.80 -4.06 -1.69
N ASP A 230 -13.37 -2.86 -1.91
CA ASP A 230 -13.22 -2.12 -3.17
C ASP A 230 -11.76 -1.65 -3.34
N LEU A 231 -11.13 -1.23 -2.24
CA LEU A 231 -9.72 -0.90 -2.26
C LEU A 231 -8.86 -2.12 -2.64
N ALA A 232 -9.12 -3.29 -2.06
CA ALA A 232 -8.40 -4.51 -2.39
C ALA A 232 -8.58 -4.92 -3.85
N GLU A 233 -9.80 -4.73 -4.42
CA GLU A 233 -10.05 -4.93 -5.85
C GLU A 233 -9.20 -4.00 -6.72
N LEU A 234 -9.07 -2.74 -6.36
CA LEU A 234 -8.25 -1.78 -7.09
C LEU A 234 -6.78 -2.23 -7.16
N TYR A 235 -6.23 -2.78 -6.07
CA TYR A 235 -4.87 -3.35 -6.08
C TYR A 235 -4.75 -4.51 -7.08
N LEU A 236 -5.76 -5.38 -7.18
CA LEU A 236 -5.74 -6.48 -8.14
C LEU A 236 -5.91 -6.01 -9.58
N LEU A 237 -6.67 -4.94 -9.82
CA LEU A 237 -6.75 -4.31 -11.14
C LEU A 237 -5.39 -3.77 -11.59
N ILE A 238 -4.65 -3.10 -10.71
CA ILE A 238 -3.29 -2.64 -11.00
C ILE A 238 -2.35 -3.83 -11.28
N LEU A 239 -2.45 -4.89 -10.48
CA LEU A 239 -1.68 -6.12 -10.74
C LEU A 239 -1.99 -6.72 -12.11
N TYR A 240 -3.26 -6.78 -12.48
CA TYR A 240 -3.71 -7.28 -13.78
C TYR A 240 -3.13 -6.45 -14.93
N GLU A 241 -3.31 -5.13 -14.90
CA GLU A 241 -2.78 -4.21 -15.90
C GLU A 241 -1.26 -4.30 -16.06
N THR A 242 -0.53 -4.41 -14.95
CA THR A 242 0.92 -4.51 -14.98
C THR A 242 1.42 -5.83 -15.57
N THR A 243 0.63 -6.90 -15.45
CA THR A 243 1.00 -8.21 -16.01
C THR A 243 0.71 -8.33 -17.49
N ILE A 244 -0.37 -7.69 -17.98
CA ILE A 244 -0.72 -7.69 -19.40
C ILE A 244 0.20 -6.78 -20.19
N THR A 245 0.46 -5.56 -19.73
CA THR A 245 1.31 -4.60 -20.43
C THR A 245 2.75 -5.07 -20.58
N GLN A 246 3.26 -5.86 -19.62
CA GLN A 246 4.59 -6.48 -19.74
C GLN A 246 4.64 -7.64 -20.75
N SER A 247 3.51 -8.28 -21.06
CA SER A 247 3.43 -9.37 -22.04
C SER A 247 3.31 -8.85 -23.48
N ALA A 248 2.98 -7.57 -23.66
CA ALA A 248 2.74 -6.93 -24.95
C ALA A 248 3.94 -6.09 -25.46
N SER A 249 5.02 -5.99 -24.68
CA SER A 249 6.26 -5.34 -25.14
C SER A 249 7.12 -6.39 -25.83
N PRO A 250 7.49 -6.18 -27.11
CA PRO A 250 8.29 -7.13 -27.91
C PRO A 250 9.71 -7.29 -27.37
#